data_a95aa60fc63deefcd249e18430b5a694
#
_entry.id   a95aa60fc63deefcd249e18430b5a694
#
_cell.length_a   1.000
_cell.length_b   1.000
_cell.length_c   1.000
_cell.angle_alpha   90.00
_cell.angle_beta   90.00
_cell.angle_gamma   90.00
#
_symmetry.space_group_name_H-M   'P 1'
#
loop_
_entity.id
_entity.type
_entity.pdbx_description
1 polymer ?
#
loop_
_entity_poly.entity_id
_entity_poly.type
_entity_poly.pdbx_seq_one_letter_code
_entity_poly.pdbx_strand_id
1 'polypeptide(L)'
;MIRKINKLLIFAAALSGAACGEQAGMPTAASRAEAIVAEIHNPSSRKVLVASHRGDWRNYPENSIPAIESVIRMGVDIMELDLKLTKDSVLVLCHDHTIDRTTSGKGRVRDITYDSIRRCKLRRAHNVVTDSLRIPTLREALKACKDRIVVNIDQGYEYYDLVLAVTEELGVTEQILIKGKRAPEIVAAKFAEH
;
A
#
# COMPACT_ATOMS: atom_id res chain seq x y z
N MET A 1 29.67 14.94 1.71
CA MET A 1 30.57 14.59 2.81
C MET A 1 29.87 13.52 3.66
N ILE A 2 30.09 12.26 3.32
CA ILE A 2 29.34 11.13 3.89
C ILE A 2 30.02 10.67 5.19
N ARG A 3 29.34 10.79 6.32
CA ARG A 3 29.83 10.28 7.61
C ARG A 3 29.58 8.76 7.70
N LYS A 4 30.67 8.01 7.67
CA LYS A 4 30.71 6.59 8.04
C LYS A 4 30.49 6.45 9.54
N ILE A 5 29.49 5.70 9.96
CA ILE A 5 29.34 5.29 11.36
C ILE A 5 30.04 3.93 11.52
N ASN A 6 31.18 3.93 12.21
CA ASN A 6 31.88 2.71 12.61
C ASN A 6 31.15 2.05 13.79
N LYS A 7 30.73 0.81 13.59
CA LYS A 7 30.32 -0.06 14.72
C LYS A 7 31.55 -0.61 15.41
N LEU A 8 31.76 -0.20 16.65
CA LEU A 8 32.77 -0.75 17.55
C LEU A 8 32.16 -1.94 18.33
N LEU A 9 32.69 -3.14 18.10
CA LEU A 9 32.37 -4.32 18.89
C LEU A 9 33.19 -4.27 20.17
N ILE A 10 32.54 -4.22 21.33
CA ILE A 10 33.19 -4.45 22.64
C ILE A 10 32.69 -5.79 23.15
N PHE A 11 33.62 -6.77 23.26
CA PHE A 11 33.43 -8.00 24.02
C PHE A 11 33.74 -7.71 25.48
N ALA A 12 32.79 -7.90 26.36
CA ALA A 12 33.04 -8.00 27.79
C ALA A 12 32.41 -9.29 28.31
N ALA A 13 33.23 -10.21 28.76
CA ALA A 13 32.81 -11.40 29.49
C ALA A 13 32.83 -11.09 30.99
N ALA A 14 31.70 -11.37 31.68
CA ALA A 14 31.72 -11.61 33.13
C ALA A 14 30.43 -12.28 33.65
N LEU A 15 30.54 -13.45 34.10
CA LEU A 15 30.03 -14.16 35.30
C LEU A 15 28.60 -13.96 35.81
N SER A 16 27.89 -15.09 35.75
CA SER A 16 26.94 -15.67 36.74
C SER A 16 26.05 -14.74 37.57
N GLY A 17 24.78 -14.71 37.15
CA GLY A 17 23.64 -14.37 37.99
C GLY A 17 22.41 -14.95 37.36
N ALA A 18 21.72 -15.90 38.02
CA ALA A 18 20.47 -16.43 37.56
C ALA A 18 19.40 -15.33 37.55
N ALA A 19 19.10 -14.81 36.37
CA ALA A 19 17.97 -13.92 36.09
C ALA A 19 17.09 -14.58 35.04
N CYS A 20 15.82 -14.58 35.34
CA CYS A 20 14.70 -15.02 34.51
C CYS A 20 14.92 -14.61 33.04
N GLY A 21 15.06 -15.60 32.15
CA GLY A 21 15.42 -15.35 30.76
C GLY A 21 14.31 -14.60 30.04
N GLU A 22 14.59 -13.36 29.69
CA GLU A 22 13.95 -12.70 28.57
C GLU A 22 14.33 -13.53 27.31
N GLN A 23 13.38 -14.27 26.80
CA GLN A 23 13.54 -14.96 25.50
C GLN A 23 13.78 -13.87 24.47
N ALA A 24 15.04 -13.70 24.05
CA ALA A 24 15.36 -12.97 22.83
C ALA A 24 14.54 -13.64 21.70
N GLY A 25 13.52 -12.94 21.22
CA GLY A 25 12.64 -13.43 20.15
C GLY A 25 13.51 -13.87 18.98
N MET A 26 13.32 -15.11 18.51
CA MET A 26 13.93 -15.57 17.28
C MET A 26 13.60 -14.56 16.18
N PRO A 27 14.53 -14.23 15.27
CA PRO A 27 14.23 -13.35 14.16
C PRO A 27 13.03 -13.94 13.39
N THR A 28 11.94 -13.20 13.36
CA THR A 28 10.76 -13.58 12.59
C THR A 28 11.19 -13.68 11.12
N ALA A 29 10.81 -14.77 10.44
CA ALA A 29 11.06 -14.88 9.01
C ALA A 29 10.52 -13.63 8.28
N ALA A 30 11.32 -13.10 7.34
CA ALA A 30 10.92 -11.95 6.56
C ALA A 30 9.56 -12.18 5.89
N SER A 31 8.68 -11.17 5.93
CA SER A 31 7.38 -11.23 5.28
C SER A 31 7.55 -11.32 3.75
N ARG A 32 6.48 -11.74 3.05
CA ARG A 32 6.54 -11.76 1.59
C ARG A 32 6.75 -10.36 1.00
N ALA A 33 6.15 -9.33 1.58
CA ALA A 33 6.34 -7.95 1.15
C ALA A 33 7.80 -7.52 1.32
N GLU A 34 8.43 -7.78 2.46
CA GLU A 34 9.86 -7.49 2.68
C GLU A 34 10.77 -8.20 1.67
N ALA A 35 10.48 -9.46 1.34
CA ALA A 35 11.23 -10.19 0.32
C ALA A 35 11.12 -9.53 -1.07
N ILE A 36 9.94 -9.02 -1.43
CA ILE A 36 9.73 -8.30 -2.70
C ILE A 36 10.46 -6.94 -2.68
N VAL A 37 10.40 -6.20 -1.57
CA VAL A 37 11.14 -4.94 -1.40
C VAL A 37 12.64 -5.16 -1.55
N ALA A 38 13.17 -6.22 -0.95
CA ALA A 38 14.59 -6.59 -1.10
C ALA A 38 14.95 -6.86 -2.58
N GLU A 39 14.08 -7.51 -3.35
CA GLU A 39 14.28 -7.72 -4.80
C GLU A 39 14.24 -6.41 -5.59
N ILE A 40 13.36 -5.47 -5.25
CA ILE A 40 13.28 -4.14 -5.89
C ILE A 40 14.61 -3.38 -5.72
N HIS A 41 15.24 -3.49 -4.54
CA HIS A 41 16.50 -2.82 -4.22
C HIS A 41 17.76 -3.61 -4.62
N ASN A 42 17.62 -4.80 -5.20
CA ASN A 42 18.74 -5.62 -5.61
C ASN A 42 19.11 -5.38 -7.08
N PRO A 43 20.18 -4.60 -7.40
CA PRO A 43 20.57 -4.30 -8.78
C PRO A 43 21.09 -5.54 -9.56
N SER A 44 21.38 -6.64 -8.86
CA SER A 44 21.83 -7.90 -9.45
C SER A 44 20.68 -8.91 -9.64
N SER A 45 19.47 -8.57 -9.22
CA SER A 45 18.30 -9.44 -9.37
C SER A 45 18.00 -9.71 -10.84
N ARG A 46 17.68 -10.97 -11.15
CA ARG A 46 17.15 -11.40 -12.46
C ARG A 46 15.67 -11.77 -12.38
N LYS A 47 15.05 -11.54 -11.22
CA LYS A 47 13.63 -11.84 -11.02
C LYS A 47 12.78 -10.82 -11.77
N VAL A 48 11.78 -11.29 -12.49
CA VAL A 48 10.74 -10.43 -13.06
C VAL A 48 9.65 -10.27 -12.01
N LEU A 49 9.41 -9.03 -11.59
CA LEU A 49 8.33 -8.70 -10.69
C LEU A 49 7.06 -8.40 -11.47
N VAL A 50 5.94 -8.98 -11.07
CA VAL A 50 4.65 -8.82 -11.73
C VAL A 50 3.79 -7.84 -10.95
N ALA A 51 3.31 -6.78 -11.63
CA ALA A 51 2.38 -5.81 -11.08
C ALA A 51 0.97 -6.03 -11.64
N SER A 52 -0.03 -6.07 -10.77
CA SER A 52 -1.44 -6.14 -11.15
C SER A 52 -2.07 -4.76 -11.12
N HIS A 53 -2.53 -4.29 -12.27
CA HIS A 53 -3.21 -3.00 -12.45
C HIS A 53 -4.65 -3.08 -11.92
N ARG A 54 -4.96 -2.33 -10.85
CA ARG A 54 -6.26 -2.29 -10.16
C ARG A 54 -6.75 -3.65 -9.62
N GLY A 55 -5.84 -4.59 -9.40
CA GLY A 55 -6.15 -5.94 -8.94
C GLY A 55 -6.74 -6.86 -10.01
N ASP A 56 -7.43 -7.92 -9.60
CA ASP A 56 -8.10 -8.88 -10.49
C ASP A 56 -9.45 -8.33 -10.99
N TRP A 57 -9.40 -7.28 -11.80
CA TRP A 57 -10.59 -6.61 -12.30
C TRP A 57 -11.43 -7.44 -13.30
N ARG A 58 -10.92 -8.57 -13.75
CA ARG A 58 -11.68 -9.49 -14.63
C ARG A 58 -12.72 -10.29 -13.85
N ASN A 59 -12.38 -10.69 -12.64
CA ASN A 59 -13.24 -11.52 -11.79
C ASN A 59 -13.99 -10.70 -10.75
N TYR A 60 -13.43 -9.54 -10.33
CA TYR A 60 -13.96 -8.66 -9.29
C TYR A 60 -14.03 -7.21 -9.78
N PRO A 61 -14.73 -6.31 -9.07
CA PRO A 61 -14.61 -4.89 -9.35
C PRO A 61 -13.16 -4.42 -9.20
N GLU A 62 -12.70 -3.56 -10.11
CA GLU A 62 -11.40 -2.91 -10.00
C GLU A 62 -11.27 -2.15 -8.66
N ASN A 63 -10.06 -2.05 -8.13
CA ASN A 63 -9.80 -1.33 -6.87
C ASN A 63 -10.67 -1.80 -5.69
N SER A 64 -11.01 -3.06 -5.62
CA SER A 64 -11.82 -3.65 -4.54
C SER A 64 -11.01 -4.62 -3.68
N ILE A 65 -11.43 -4.83 -2.43
CA ILE A 65 -10.76 -5.79 -1.53
C ILE A 65 -10.72 -7.21 -2.12
N PRO A 66 -11.80 -7.76 -2.70
CA PRO A 66 -11.72 -9.08 -3.35
C PRO A 66 -10.75 -9.14 -4.54
N ALA A 67 -10.60 -8.04 -5.31
CA ALA A 67 -9.61 -7.98 -6.39
C ALA A 67 -8.17 -8.02 -5.85
N ILE A 68 -7.90 -7.31 -4.74
CA ILE A 68 -6.62 -7.34 -4.02
C ILE A 68 -6.34 -8.77 -3.49
N GLU A 69 -7.29 -9.35 -2.78
CA GLU A 69 -7.15 -10.70 -2.22
C GLU A 69 -6.91 -11.77 -3.31
N SER A 70 -7.53 -11.58 -4.48
CA SER A 70 -7.34 -12.50 -5.61
C SER A 70 -5.91 -12.46 -6.14
N VAL A 71 -5.33 -11.28 -6.38
CA VAL A 71 -3.96 -11.16 -6.89
C VAL A 71 -2.92 -11.60 -5.87
N ILE A 72 -3.18 -11.41 -4.58
CA ILE A 72 -2.32 -11.96 -3.51
C ILE A 72 -2.31 -13.49 -3.56
N ARG A 73 -3.47 -14.14 -3.71
CA ARG A 73 -3.56 -15.61 -3.87
C ARG A 73 -2.88 -16.12 -5.15
N MET A 74 -2.89 -15.33 -6.22
CA MET A 74 -2.18 -15.64 -7.47
C MET A 74 -0.66 -15.52 -7.34
N GLY A 75 -0.15 -14.97 -6.24
CA GLY A 75 1.28 -14.77 -6.05
C GLY A 75 1.85 -13.57 -6.81
N VAL A 76 1.03 -12.58 -7.18
CA VAL A 76 1.48 -11.32 -7.79
C VAL A 76 2.35 -10.54 -6.80
N ASP A 77 3.41 -9.90 -7.28
CA ASP A 77 4.40 -9.23 -6.43
C ASP A 77 3.98 -7.81 -6.03
N ILE A 78 3.33 -7.08 -6.94
CA ILE A 78 2.96 -5.68 -6.72
C ILE A 78 1.48 -5.48 -7.04
N MET A 79 0.72 -4.96 -6.08
CA MET A 79 -0.66 -4.50 -6.30
C MET A 79 -0.63 -3.01 -6.65
N GLU A 80 -1.08 -2.65 -7.83
CA GLU A 80 -1.30 -1.25 -8.17
C GLU A 80 -2.75 -0.86 -7.87
N LEU A 81 -2.93 0.31 -7.29
CA LEU A 81 -4.23 0.88 -6.94
C LEU A 81 -4.26 2.40 -7.14
N ASP A 82 -5.45 2.93 -7.38
CA ASP A 82 -5.68 4.34 -7.67
C ASP A 82 -6.34 5.06 -6.48
N LEU A 83 -5.92 6.28 -6.19
CA LEU A 83 -6.49 7.10 -5.12
C LEU A 83 -7.31 8.29 -5.60
N LYS A 84 -8.36 8.58 -4.86
CA LYS A 84 -9.06 9.87 -4.86
C LYS A 84 -9.38 10.30 -3.42
N LEU A 85 -9.53 11.61 -3.25
CA LEU A 85 -9.92 12.22 -1.98
C LEU A 85 -11.40 12.60 -2.02
N THR A 86 -12.16 12.20 -1.00
CA THR A 86 -13.57 12.56 -0.84
C THR A 86 -13.71 13.99 -0.30
N LYS A 87 -14.95 14.52 -0.29
CA LYS A 87 -15.28 15.85 0.25
C LYS A 87 -14.85 16.02 1.71
N ASP A 88 -14.94 14.96 2.48
CA ASP A 88 -14.59 14.90 3.92
C ASP A 88 -13.17 14.34 4.16
N SER A 89 -12.29 14.45 3.15
CA SER A 89 -10.87 14.15 3.24
C SER A 89 -10.55 12.68 3.55
N VAL A 90 -11.37 11.74 3.11
CA VAL A 90 -11.08 10.31 3.18
C VAL A 90 -10.45 9.85 1.88
N LEU A 91 -9.30 9.17 1.95
CA LEU A 91 -8.67 8.52 0.79
C LEU A 91 -9.41 7.23 0.44
N VAL A 92 -9.91 7.15 -0.77
CA VAL A 92 -10.67 6.00 -1.31
C VAL A 92 -10.05 5.47 -2.59
N LEU A 93 -10.26 4.18 -2.87
CA LEU A 93 -9.79 3.55 -4.09
C LEU A 93 -10.74 3.85 -5.25
N CYS A 94 -10.32 4.70 -6.17
CA CYS A 94 -11.08 5.02 -7.37
C CYS A 94 -10.15 5.59 -8.44
N HIS A 95 -10.23 5.06 -9.66
CA HIS A 95 -9.43 5.58 -10.78
C HIS A 95 -9.98 6.90 -11.32
N ASP A 96 -11.28 6.95 -11.61
CA ASP A 96 -11.91 8.09 -12.27
C ASP A 96 -12.15 9.25 -11.28
N HIS A 97 -12.31 10.45 -11.80
CA HIS A 97 -12.74 11.59 -10.98
C HIS A 97 -14.19 11.47 -10.50
N THR A 98 -14.97 10.55 -11.09
CA THR A 98 -16.37 10.28 -10.72
C THR A 98 -16.56 8.82 -10.35
N ILE A 99 -17.60 8.52 -9.58
CA ILE A 99 -17.96 7.14 -9.19
C ILE A 99 -18.88 6.44 -10.21
N ASP A 100 -19.23 7.10 -11.30
CA ASP A 100 -20.31 6.72 -12.23
C ASP A 100 -20.05 5.38 -12.93
N ARG A 101 -18.82 5.15 -13.39
CA ARG A 101 -18.47 3.94 -14.14
C ARG A 101 -18.37 2.71 -13.23
N THR A 102 -17.79 2.88 -12.05
CA THR A 102 -17.42 1.75 -11.18
C THR A 102 -18.44 1.46 -10.08
N THR A 103 -19.47 2.30 -9.94
CA THR A 103 -20.49 2.11 -8.90
C THR A 103 -21.93 2.31 -9.41
N SER A 104 -22.89 2.00 -8.53
CA SER A 104 -24.32 2.32 -8.75
C SER A 104 -24.65 3.81 -8.53
N GLY A 105 -23.72 4.59 -7.96
CA GLY A 105 -23.88 6.02 -7.71
C GLY A 105 -23.42 6.88 -8.87
N LYS A 106 -23.51 8.21 -8.68
CA LYS A 106 -23.06 9.22 -9.64
C LYS A 106 -22.43 10.40 -8.92
N GLY A 107 -21.53 11.09 -9.61
CA GLY A 107 -20.93 12.33 -9.16
C GLY A 107 -19.43 12.26 -8.92
N ARG A 108 -18.84 13.42 -8.69
CA ARG A 108 -17.38 13.54 -8.48
C ARG A 108 -17.00 13.10 -7.07
N VAL A 109 -15.97 12.29 -6.92
CA VAL A 109 -15.49 11.81 -5.63
C VAL A 109 -15.25 12.97 -4.66
N ARG A 110 -14.58 14.03 -5.10
CA ARG A 110 -14.24 15.20 -4.27
C ARG A 110 -15.44 16.01 -3.76
N ASP A 111 -16.62 15.81 -4.35
CA ASP A 111 -17.84 16.56 -4.00
C ASP A 111 -18.78 15.75 -3.10
N ILE A 112 -18.44 14.47 -2.83
CA ILE A 112 -19.26 13.51 -2.09
C ILE A 112 -18.50 13.05 -0.82
N THR A 113 -19.21 12.95 0.32
CA THR A 113 -18.64 12.38 1.56
C THR A 113 -18.44 10.88 1.45
N TYR A 114 -17.48 10.32 2.19
CA TYR A 114 -17.24 8.90 2.21
C TYR A 114 -18.48 8.10 2.64
N ASP A 115 -19.23 8.59 3.64
CA ASP A 115 -20.47 7.91 4.07
C ASP A 115 -21.50 7.78 2.93
N SER A 116 -21.58 8.77 2.05
CA SER A 116 -22.44 8.70 0.87
C SER A 116 -21.88 7.76 -0.21
N ILE A 117 -20.57 7.78 -0.45
CA ILE A 117 -19.90 6.89 -1.42
C ILE A 117 -20.05 5.42 -1.02
N ARG A 118 -19.85 5.09 0.25
CA ARG A 118 -19.95 3.70 0.74
C ARG A 118 -21.36 3.11 0.69
N ARG A 119 -22.41 3.90 0.42
CA ARG A 119 -23.76 3.39 0.13
C ARG A 119 -23.89 2.89 -1.31
N CYS A 120 -23.00 3.32 -2.21
CA CYS A 120 -23.02 2.91 -3.61
C CYS A 120 -22.37 1.52 -3.74
N LYS A 121 -23.04 0.64 -4.49
CA LYS A 121 -22.53 -0.72 -4.77
C LYS A 121 -21.52 -0.67 -5.91
N LEU A 122 -20.41 -1.40 -5.78
CA LEU A 122 -19.44 -1.53 -6.87
C LEU A 122 -20.02 -2.31 -8.06
N ARG A 123 -19.50 -2.00 -9.24
CA ARG A 123 -19.74 -2.74 -10.48
C ARG A 123 -18.50 -3.50 -10.89
N ARG A 124 -18.65 -4.72 -11.34
CA ARG A 124 -17.59 -5.48 -12.04
C ARG A 124 -17.70 -5.33 -13.56
N ALA A 125 -16.78 -5.96 -14.29
CA ALA A 125 -16.83 -6.02 -15.75
C ALA A 125 -18.26 -6.28 -16.29
N HIS A 126 -18.55 -5.75 -17.47
CA HIS A 126 -19.88 -5.79 -18.08
C HIS A 126 -20.99 -5.08 -17.29
N ASN A 127 -20.63 -4.11 -16.48
CA ASN A 127 -21.56 -3.24 -15.76
C ASN A 127 -22.45 -3.96 -14.73
N VAL A 128 -22.04 -5.14 -14.26
CA VAL A 128 -22.81 -5.93 -13.29
C VAL A 128 -22.63 -5.35 -11.88
N VAL A 129 -23.72 -4.86 -11.29
CA VAL A 129 -23.72 -4.35 -9.91
C VAL A 129 -23.58 -5.52 -8.93
N THR A 130 -22.66 -5.38 -7.97
CA THR A 130 -22.47 -6.36 -6.89
C THR A 130 -23.46 -6.12 -5.76
N ASP A 131 -23.78 -7.17 -4.98
CA ASP A 131 -24.76 -7.03 -3.88
C ASP A 131 -24.20 -6.31 -2.65
N SER A 132 -22.94 -6.55 -2.31
CA SER A 132 -22.35 -6.12 -1.03
C SER A 132 -21.08 -5.30 -1.15
N LEU A 133 -20.37 -5.31 -2.31
CA LEU A 133 -19.08 -4.65 -2.44
C LEU A 133 -19.22 -3.13 -2.55
N ARG A 134 -18.31 -2.44 -1.88
CA ARG A 134 -18.27 -0.98 -1.79
C ARG A 134 -16.87 -0.47 -2.11
N ILE A 135 -16.75 0.81 -2.47
CA ILE A 135 -15.44 1.47 -2.61
C ILE A 135 -14.71 1.39 -1.26
N PRO A 136 -13.52 0.77 -1.21
CA PRO A 136 -12.76 0.72 0.02
C PRO A 136 -11.97 2.01 0.24
N THR A 137 -11.62 2.27 1.49
CA THR A 137 -10.62 3.28 1.86
C THR A 137 -9.21 2.74 1.58
N LEU A 138 -8.22 3.66 1.48
CA LEU A 138 -6.81 3.30 1.44
C LEU A 138 -6.44 2.43 2.65
N ARG A 139 -6.90 2.80 3.85
CA ARG A 139 -6.67 2.05 5.10
C ARG A 139 -7.13 0.59 5.01
N GLU A 140 -8.33 0.35 4.49
CA GLU A 140 -8.85 -1.01 4.31
C GLU A 140 -8.03 -1.82 3.31
N ALA A 141 -7.62 -1.19 2.21
CA ALA A 141 -6.79 -1.81 1.20
C ALA A 141 -5.39 -2.16 1.74
N LEU A 142 -4.73 -1.24 2.43
CA LEU A 142 -3.40 -1.47 3.01
C LEU A 142 -3.42 -2.53 4.10
N LYS A 143 -4.49 -2.61 4.92
CA LYS A 143 -4.66 -3.73 5.87
C LYS A 143 -4.72 -5.10 5.17
N ALA A 144 -5.40 -5.18 4.01
CA ALA A 144 -5.44 -6.42 3.22
C ALA A 144 -4.09 -6.77 2.59
N CYS A 145 -3.26 -5.77 2.26
CA CYS A 145 -1.95 -5.94 1.64
C CYS A 145 -0.81 -6.18 2.64
N LYS A 146 -0.98 -5.81 3.92
CA LYS A 146 0.09 -5.81 4.93
C LYS A 146 0.84 -7.13 4.96
N ASP A 147 2.18 -7.06 4.90
CA ASP A 147 3.13 -8.17 4.93
C ASP A 147 3.01 -9.18 3.77
N ARG A 148 2.07 -8.97 2.83
CA ARG A 148 1.69 -9.96 1.81
C ARG A 148 2.09 -9.56 0.39
N ILE A 149 2.08 -8.26 0.06
CA ILE A 149 2.31 -7.75 -1.30
C ILE A 149 2.81 -6.31 -1.22
N VAL A 150 3.70 -5.91 -2.14
CA VAL A 150 4.07 -4.49 -2.29
C VAL A 150 2.92 -3.73 -2.94
N VAL A 151 2.69 -2.49 -2.54
CA VAL A 151 1.60 -1.66 -3.07
C VAL A 151 2.16 -0.47 -3.84
N ASN A 152 1.77 -0.36 -5.12
CA ASN A 152 2.05 0.82 -5.95
C ASN A 152 0.80 1.72 -5.95
N ILE A 153 0.93 2.92 -5.38
CA ILE A 153 -0.18 3.87 -5.24
C ILE A 153 -0.11 4.90 -6.37
N ASP A 154 -0.99 4.75 -7.38
CA ASP A 154 -1.13 5.77 -8.45
C ASP A 154 -1.78 7.03 -7.88
N GLN A 155 -1.25 8.19 -8.31
CA GLN A 155 -1.60 9.51 -7.78
C GLN A 155 -1.29 9.69 -6.27
N GLY A 156 -0.55 8.76 -5.64
CA GLY A 156 -0.18 8.84 -4.22
C GLY A 156 0.57 10.11 -3.86
N TYR A 157 1.39 10.64 -4.79
CA TYR A 157 2.12 11.87 -4.58
C TYR A 157 1.21 13.12 -4.41
N GLU A 158 0.05 13.13 -5.06
CA GLU A 158 -0.93 14.23 -4.92
C GLU A 158 -1.49 14.32 -3.48
N TYR A 159 -1.46 13.21 -2.75
CA TYR A 159 -1.98 13.06 -1.39
C TYR A 159 -0.90 12.58 -0.40
N TYR A 160 0.37 12.91 -0.68
CA TYR A 160 1.54 12.33 -0.02
C TYR A 160 1.43 12.29 1.50
N ASP A 161 1.13 13.43 2.14
CA ASP A 161 1.11 13.54 3.61
C ASP A 161 -0.01 12.68 4.24
N LEU A 162 -1.16 12.58 3.55
CA LEU A 162 -2.27 11.71 3.99
C LEU A 162 -1.93 10.21 3.78
N VAL A 163 -1.26 9.88 2.67
CA VAL A 163 -0.80 8.52 2.41
C VAL A 163 0.21 8.12 3.46
N LEU A 164 1.23 8.95 3.72
CA LEU A 164 2.28 8.71 4.71
C LEU A 164 1.67 8.47 6.10
N ALA A 165 0.77 9.33 6.56
CA ALA A 165 0.11 9.16 7.85
C ALA A 165 -0.61 7.80 7.99
N VAL A 166 -1.29 7.32 6.92
CA VAL A 166 -1.96 6.01 6.94
C VAL A 166 -0.96 4.86 6.93
N THR A 167 0.13 4.97 6.15
CA THR A 167 1.14 3.90 6.04
C THR A 167 1.95 3.75 7.32
N GLU A 168 2.31 4.85 7.98
CA GLU A 168 3.00 4.88 9.27
C GLU A 168 2.13 4.26 10.37
N GLU A 169 0.87 4.68 10.47
CA GLU A 169 -0.07 4.13 11.47
C GLU A 169 -0.22 2.61 11.33
N LEU A 170 -0.22 2.09 10.11
CA LEU A 170 -0.34 0.66 9.84
C LEU A 170 0.99 -0.10 9.91
N GLY A 171 2.12 0.62 9.95
CA GLY A 171 3.47 0.04 9.90
C GLY A 171 3.73 -0.67 8.57
N VAL A 172 3.39 -0.02 7.44
CA VAL A 172 3.53 -0.61 6.09
C VAL A 172 4.30 0.30 5.12
N THR A 173 4.92 1.37 5.61
CA THR A 173 5.58 2.39 4.77
C THR A 173 6.62 1.78 3.83
N GLU A 174 7.43 0.83 4.30
CA GLU A 174 8.49 0.20 3.52
C GLU A 174 7.99 -0.65 2.34
N GLN A 175 6.73 -1.08 2.37
CA GLN A 175 6.13 -1.87 1.27
C GLN A 175 5.36 -1.03 0.24
N ILE A 176 5.50 0.31 0.29
CA ILE A 176 4.74 1.23 -0.55
C ILE A 176 5.62 1.87 -1.62
N LEU A 177 5.14 1.87 -2.85
CA LEU A 177 5.67 2.64 -3.97
C LEU A 177 4.69 3.79 -4.25
N ILE A 178 5.12 5.02 -4.12
CA ILE A 178 4.29 6.21 -4.41
C ILE A 178 4.59 6.70 -5.81
N LYS A 179 3.57 6.69 -6.66
CA LYS A 179 3.65 7.18 -8.03
C LYS A 179 3.11 8.60 -8.16
N GLY A 180 3.82 9.43 -8.91
CA GLY A 180 3.46 10.80 -9.21
C GLY A 180 3.99 11.25 -10.57
N LYS A 181 3.57 12.44 -11.00
CA LYS A 181 3.97 13.05 -12.28
C LYS A 181 4.95 14.21 -12.09
N ARG A 182 5.67 14.25 -10.98
CA ARG A 182 6.62 15.32 -10.65
C ARG A 182 8.03 14.94 -11.08
N ALA A 183 8.84 15.95 -11.36
CA ALA A 183 10.25 15.76 -11.64
C ALA A 183 10.97 15.13 -10.42
N PRO A 184 11.98 14.26 -10.63
CA PRO A 184 12.67 13.57 -9.54
C PRO A 184 13.22 14.51 -8.46
N GLU A 185 13.69 15.69 -8.84
CA GLU A 185 14.27 16.69 -7.94
C GLU A 185 13.20 17.24 -6.96
N ILE A 186 11.97 17.43 -7.45
CA ILE A 186 10.84 17.90 -6.62
C ILE A 186 10.45 16.81 -5.62
N VAL A 187 10.43 15.55 -6.08
CA VAL A 187 10.14 14.40 -5.21
C VAL A 187 11.23 14.26 -4.15
N ALA A 188 12.52 14.31 -4.55
CA ALA A 188 13.64 14.19 -3.62
C ALA A 188 13.66 15.31 -2.57
N ALA A 189 13.31 16.55 -2.93
CA ALA A 189 13.23 17.66 -1.99
C ALA A 189 12.13 17.40 -0.93
N LYS A 190 10.96 16.91 -1.34
CA LYS A 190 9.89 16.57 -0.40
C LYS A 190 10.26 15.42 0.55
N PHE A 191 10.98 14.41 0.08
CA PHE A 191 11.50 13.32 0.93
C PHE A 191 12.58 13.76 1.91
N ALA A 192 13.30 14.85 1.63
CA ALA A 192 14.32 15.38 2.54
C ALA A 192 13.70 16.10 3.76
N GLU A 193 12.41 16.39 3.75
CA GLU A 193 11.66 17.03 4.84
C GLU A 193 11.11 16.00 5.87
N HIS A 194 11.19 14.69 5.55
CA HIS A 194 10.74 13.56 6.36
C HIS A 194 11.87 12.55 6.60
#